data_bedd31184196fb54d64b71b250d7950b
#
_entry.id   bedd31184196fb54d64b71b250d7950b
#
_cell.length_a   1.000
_cell.length_b   1.000
_cell.length_c   1.000
_cell.angle_alpha   90.00
_cell.angle_beta   90.00
_cell.angle_gamma   90.00
#
_symmetry.space_group_name_H-M   'P 1'
#
loop_
_entity.id
_entity.type
_entity.pdbx_description
1 polymer ?
#
loop_
_entity_poly.entity_id
_entity_poly.type
_entity_poly.pdbx_seq_one_letter_code
_entity_poly.pdbx_strand_id
1 'polypeptide(L)'
;MTLSDNLADKTLLAEKISALAQTDFNIVFYSICNPTKKNLLLAQNILLKYRSPQTVIGITTAVGTPDEEIIISNLLQLPIGRINSLSTLFVGNSKTKALTNKRIITPLY
;
A
#
# COMPACT_ATOMS: atom_id res chain seq x y z
N MET A 1 -3.88 -5.16 -6.82
CA MET A 1 -3.31 -4.45 -7.99
C MET A 1 -1.79 -4.64 -8.01
N THR A 2 -1.21 -4.92 -9.15
CA THR A 2 0.25 -4.99 -9.27
C THR A 2 0.85 -3.59 -9.33
N LEU A 3 2.07 -3.43 -8.81
CA LEU A 3 2.77 -2.16 -8.79
C LEU A 3 4.24 -2.41 -9.10
N SER A 4 4.64 -2.18 -10.36
CA SER A 4 6.00 -2.45 -10.82
C SER A 4 6.52 -1.26 -11.64
N ASP A 5 7.81 -0.95 -11.49
CA ASP A 5 8.48 0.06 -12.32
C ASP A 5 8.55 -0.34 -13.79
N ASN A 6 8.31 -1.62 -14.10
CA ASN A 6 8.33 -2.14 -15.46
C ASN A 6 7.01 -1.91 -16.22
N LEU A 7 5.99 -1.34 -15.57
CA LEU A 7 4.74 -1.01 -16.24
C LEU A 7 4.97 0.09 -17.28
N ALA A 8 4.56 -0.20 -18.51
CA ALA A 8 4.87 0.67 -19.66
C ALA A 8 4.07 1.98 -19.65
N ASP A 9 2.83 1.95 -19.18
CA ASP A 9 1.95 3.13 -19.21
C ASP A 9 1.69 3.67 -17.81
N LYS A 10 2.48 4.66 -17.43
CA LYS A 10 2.35 5.31 -16.11
C LYS A 10 1.10 6.19 -16.01
N THR A 11 0.62 6.73 -17.11
CA THR A 11 -0.61 7.52 -17.13
C THR A 11 -1.81 6.63 -16.78
N LEU A 12 -1.88 5.46 -17.38
CA LEU A 12 -2.94 4.49 -17.10
C LEU A 12 -2.85 4.00 -15.65
N LEU A 13 -1.65 3.77 -15.16
CA LEU A 13 -1.43 3.38 -13.76
C LEU A 13 -1.96 4.46 -12.82
N ALA A 14 -1.62 5.73 -13.07
CA ALA A 14 -2.08 6.85 -12.27
C ALA A 14 -3.62 6.97 -12.27
N GLU A 15 -4.26 6.77 -13.43
CA GLU A 15 -5.71 6.77 -13.55
C GLU A 15 -6.36 5.67 -12.72
N LYS A 16 -5.80 4.45 -12.77
CA LYS A 16 -6.31 3.32 -11.99
C LYS A 16 -6.17 3.56 -10.49
N ILE A 17 -5.03 4.05 -10.04
CA ILE A 17 -4.82 4.34 -8.63
C ILE A 17 -5.76 5.45 -8.18
N SER A 18 -5.93 6.51 -8.97
CA SER A 18 -6.86 7.60 -8.66
C SER A 18 -8.29 7.09 -8.50
N ALA A 19 -8.74 6.22 -9.41
CA ALA A 19 -10.08 5.65 -9.34
C ALA A 19 -10.27 4.83 -8.06
N LEU A 20 -9.29 3.99 -7.70
CA LEU A 20 -9.35 3.19 -6.48
C LEU A 20 -9.27 4.07 -5.23
N ALA A 21 -8.45 5.10 -5.25
CA ALA A 21 -8.25 5.99 -4.09
C ALA A 21 -9.52 6.75 -3.73
N GLN A 22 -10.37 7.04 -4.71
CA GLN A 22 -11.64 7.74 -4.49
C GLN A 22 -12.73 6.84 -3.94
N THR A 23 -12.56 5.53 -3.99
CA THR A 23 -13.48 4.58 -3.36
C THR A 23 -13.11 4.42 -1.89
N ASP A 24 -14.01 3.85 -1.09
CA ASP A 24 -13.69 3.47 0.29
C ASP A 24 -13.35 1.97 0.39
N PHE A 25 -12.87 1.38 -0.67
CA PHE A 25 -12.41 0.00 -0.67
C PHE A 25 -10.98 -0.11 -0.09
N ASN A 26 -10.69 -1.22 0.55
CA ASN A 26 -9.31 -1.60 0.84
C ASN A 26 -8.58 -1.85 -0.48
N ILE A 27 -7.31 -1.49 -0.53
CA ILE A 27 -6.48 -1.68 -1.71
C ILE A 27 -5.29 -2.55 -1.33
N VAL A 28 -4.98 -3.52 -2.17
CA VAL A 28 -3.80 -4.37 -2.00
C VAL A 28 -2.89 -4.19 -3.20
N PHE A 29 -1.64 -3.80 -2.93
CA PHE A 29 -0.59 -3.74 -3.94
C PHE A 29 0.34 -4.93 -3.75
N TYR A 30 0.55 -5.68 -4.81
CA TYR A 30 1.42 -6.86 -4.81
C TYR A 30 2.32 -6.85 -6.05
N SER A 31 3.26 -7.78 -6.11
CA SER A 31 4.27 -7.82 -7.18
C SER A 31 5.00 -6.48 -7.30
N ILE A 32 5.44 -5.95 -6.16
CA ILE A 32 6.07 -4.63 -6.09
C ILE A 32 7.53 -4.79 -6.52
N CYS A 33 7.79 -4.65 -7.82
CA CYS A 33 9.14 -4.67 -8.36
C CYS A 33 9.57 -3.25 -8.69
N ASN A 34 10.05 -2.53 -7.68
CA ASN A 34 10.30 -1.10 -7.73
C ASN A 34 11.73 -0.75 -7.31
N PRO A 35 12.75 -1.05 -8.14
CA PRO A 35 14.13 -0.70 -7.78
C PRO A 35 14.32 0.80 -7.56
N THR A 36 13.62 1.64 -8.31
CA THR A 36 13.68 3.10 -8.16
C THR A 36 12.62 3.67 -7.22
N LYS A 37 11.65 2.88 -6.82
CA LYS A 37 10.52 3.28 -5.98
C LYS A 37 9.61 4.37 -6.60
N LYS A 38 9.72 4.62 -7.90
CA LYS A 38 8.96 5.68 -8.58
C LYS A 38 7.45 5.43 -8.54
N ASN A 39 7.02 4.22 -8.90
CA ASN A 39 5.59 3.92 -8.92
C ASN A 39 5.00 3.81 -7.51
N LEU A 40 5.79 3.39 -6.54
CA LEU A 40 5.37 3.38 -5.16
C LEU A 40 5.15 4.79 -4.61
N LEU A 41 6.07 5.71 -4.93
CA LEU A 41 5.91 7.13 -4.55
C LEU A 41 4.73 7.76 -5.27
N LEU A 42 4.53 7.43 -6.54
CA LEU A 42 3.36 7.90 -7.30
C LEU A 42 2.07 7.44 -6.63
N ALA A 43 1.98 6.18 -6.25
CA ALA A 43 0.81 5.63 -5.57
C ALA A 43 0.54 6.36 -4.25
N GLN A 44 1.58 6.56 -3.43
CA GLN A 44 1.45 7.28 -2.17
C GLN A 44 0.91 8.70 -2.39
N ASN A 45 1.48 9.42 -3.35
CA ASN A 45 1.07 10.79 -3.63
C ASN A 45 -0.40 10.88 -4.09
N ILE A 46 -0.83 9.96 -4.93
CA ILE A 46 -2.22 9.92 -5.40
C ILE A 46 -3.16 9.57 -4.26
N LEU A 47 -2.81 8.57 -3.46
CA LEU A 47 -3.63 8.15 -2.32
C LEU A 47 -3.80 9.28 -1.32
N LEU A 48 -2.76 10.08 -1.07
CA LEU A 48 -2.82 11.21 -0.15
C LEU A 48 -3.72 12.34 -0.65
N LYS A 49 -4.03 12.40 -1.95
CA LYS A 49 -4.98 13.39 -2.48
C LYS A 49 -6.42 13.05 -2.11
N TYR A 50 -6.74 11.78 -1.95
CA TYR A 50 -8.12 11.31 -1.81
C TYR A 50 -8.39 10.65 -0.47
N ARG A 51 -7.37 10.23 0.25
CA ARG A 51 -7.49 9.55 1.54
C ARG A 51 -6.74 10.30 2.62
N SER A 52 -7.16 10.09 3.87
CA SER A 52 -6.53 10.72 5.03
C SER A 52 -5.06 10.30 5.15
N PRO A 53 -4.15 11.23 5.56
CA PRO A 53 -2.77 10.86 5.92
C PRO A 53 -2.69 9.83 7.04
N GLN A 54 -3.74 9.72 7.85
CA GLN A 54 -3.82 8.76 8.95
C GLN A 54 -4.37 7.40 8.52
N THR A 55 -4.70 7.22 7.24
CA THR A 55 -5.14 5.92 6.72
C THR A 55 -4.16 4.83 7.11
N VAL A 56 -4.67 3.77 7.74
CA VAL A 56 -3.86 2.64 8.19
C VAL A 56 -3.32 1.89 6.99
N ILE A 57 -2.01 1.62 7.00
CA ILE A 57 -1.38 0.73 6.02
C ILE A 57 -0.71 -0.43 6.74
N GLY A 58 -0.60 -1.54 6.04
CA GLY A 58 0.13 -2.71 6.53
C GLY A 58 1.04 -3.25 5.43
N ILE A 59 2.24 -3.66 5.82
CA ILE A 59 3.21 -4.24 4.90
C ILE A 59 3.60 -5.60 5.44
N THR A 60 3.47 -6.64 4.62
CA THR A 60 4.02 -7.97 4.93
C THR A 60 5.12 -8.27 3.95
N THR A 61 6.24 -8.79 4.43
CA THR A 61 7.40 -9.12 3.61
C THR A 61 7.85 -10.52 3.92
N ALA A 62 8.17 -11.30 2.88
CA ALA A 62 8.75 -12.64 2.98
C ALA A 62 7.94 -13.57 3.90
N VAL A 63 6.61 -13.53 3.81
CA VAL A 63 5.69 -14.31 4.64
C VAL A 63 6.02 -15.80 4.54
N GLY A 64 6.04 -16.48 5.69
CA GLY A 64 6.33 -17.91 5.77
C GLY A 64 7.81 -18.24 5.77
N THR A 65 8.71 -17.27 5.79
CA THR A 65 10.15 -17.47 5.85
C THR A 65 10.71 -16.93 7.18
N PRO A 66 11.97 -17.29 7.54
CA PRO A 66 12.60 -16.71 8.74
C PRO A 66 12.78 -15.20 8.68
N ASP A 67 12.75 -14.62 7.47
CA ASP A 67 12.91 -13.17 7.28
C ASP A 67 11.56 -12.42 7.24
N GLU A 68 10.49 -13.07 7.64
CA GLU A 68 9.16 -12.45 7.65
C GLU A 68 9.14 -11.17 8.47
N GLU A 69 8.54 -10.13 7.90
CA GLU A 69 8.39 -8.85 8.54
C GLU A 69 6.96 -8.33 8.36
N ILE A 70 6.39 -7.77 9.41
CA ILE A 70 5.08 -7.14 9.38
C ILE A 70 5.23 -5.73 9.94
N ILE A 71 4.82 -4.72 9.15
CA ILE A 71 4.86 -3.32 9.55
C ILE A 71 3.45 -2.76 9.45
N ILE A 72 3.02 -2.05 10.49
CA ILE A 72 1.77 -1.29 10.48
C ILE A 72 2.12 0.17 10.70
N SER A 73 1.63 1.03 9.82
CA SER A 73 1.91 2.46 9.86
C SER A 73 0.71 3.23 9.30
N ASN A 74 0.92 4.45 8.88
CA ASN A 74 -0.09 5.23 8.18
C ASN A 74 0.41 5.66 6.80
N LEU A 75 -0.52 6.18 6.00
CA LEU A 75 -0.24 6.51 4.60
C LEU A 75 0.82 7.60 4.47
N LEU A 76 0.80 8.61 5.34
CA LEU A 76 1.77 9.69 5.31
C LEU A 76 3.19 9.19 5.61
N GLN A 77 3.31 8.24 6.55
CA GLN A 77 4.59 7.70 7.02
C GLN A 77 4.90 6.34 6.36
N LEU A 78 4.46 6.13 5.14
CA LEU A 78 4.72 4.89 4.41
C LEU A 78 6.23 4.62 4.34
N PRO A 79 6.73 3.50 4.92
CA PRO A 79 8.16 3.22 4.98
C PRO A 79 8.68 2.67 3.65
N ILE A 80 8.85 3.54 2.67
CA ILE A 80 9.20 3.20 1.29
C ILE A 80 10.45 2.31 1.22
N GLY A 81 11.47 2.61 2.03
CA GLY A 81 12.74 1.87 2.03
C GLY A 81 12.64 0.43 2.55
N ARG A 82 11.52 0.08 3.20
CA ARG A 82 11.29 -1.26 3.75
C ARG A 82 10.47 -2.14 2.82
N ILE A 83 10.03 -1.62 1.69
CA ILE A 83 9.20 -2.36 0.72
C ILE A 83 10.09 -2.87 -0.40
N ASN A 84 9.97 -4.16 -0.70
CA ASN A 84 10.75 -4.82 -1.76
C ASN A 84 9.87 -5.78 -2.55
N SER A 85 10.47 -6.57 -3.45
CA SER A 85 9.73 -7.49 -4.32
C SER A 85 8.99 -8.61 -3.57
N LEU A 86 9.35 -8.86 -2.32
CA LEU A 86 8.70 -9.86 -1.46
C LEU A 86 7.61 -9.24 -0.59
N SER A 87 7.33 -7.96 -0.76
CA SER A 87 6.37 -7.23 0.06
C SER A 87 4.98 -7.18 -0.58
N THR A 88 3.97 -7.16 0.29
CA THR A 88 2.59 -6.83 -0.07
C THR A 88 2.18 -5.63 0.76
N LEU A 89 1.62 -4.62 0.11
CA LEU A 89 1.17 -3.40 0.76
C LEU A 89 -0.36 -3.40 0.83
N PHE A 90 -0.89 -3.30 2.03
CA PHE A 90 -2.33 -3.15 2.29
C PHE A 90 -2.62 -1.70 2.63
N VAL A 91 -3.56 -1.08 1.93
CA VAL A 91 -4.05 0.26 2.23
C VAL A 91 -5.47 0.15 2.73
N GLY A 92 -5.70 0.56 3.97
CA GLY A 92 -7.01 0.47 4.59
C GLY A 92 -7.99 1.51 4.06
N ASN A 93 -9.25 1.36 4.44
CA ASN A 93 -10.30 2.34 4.15
C ASN A 93 -10.55 3.23 5.38
N SER A 94 -11.61 4.03 5.33
CA SER A 94 -11.95 4.97 6.42
C SER A 94 -12.25 4.28 7.76
N LYS A 95 -12.59 3.00 7.72
CA LYS A 95 -12.98 2.22 8.92
C LYS A 95 -11.88 1.29 9.41
N THR A 96 -10.78 1.19 8.71
CA THR A 96 -9.68 0.31 9.08
C THR A 96 -8.99 0.82 10.34
N LYS A 97 -8.73 -0.09 11.27
CA LYS A 97 -8.07 0.23 12.54
C LYS A 97 -6.84 -0.66 12.73
N ALA A 98 -5.79 -0.05 13.24
CA ALA A 98 -4.61 -0.79 13.69
C ALA A 98 -4.85 -1.28 15.12
N LEU A 99 -4.56 -2.55 15.35
CA LEU A 99 -4.58 -3.14 16.69
C LEU A 99 -3.16 -3.31 17.18
N THR A 100 -3.01 -3.48 18.50
CA THR A 100 -1.76 -3.97 19.09
C THR A 100 -1.44 -5.33 18.47
N ASN A 101 -0.30 -5.90 18.58
CA ASN A 101 0.06 -7.21 18.03
C ASN A 101 0.12 -7.26 16.48
N LYS A 102 0.37 -6.12 15.83
CA LYS A 102 0.56 -6.04 14.38
C LYS A 102 -0.63 -6.60 13.58
N ARG A 103 -1.83 -6.24 13.98
CA ARG A 103 -3.07 -6.60 13.28
C ARG A 103 -3.80 -5.35 12.82
N ILE A 104 -4.48 -5.47 11.69
CA ILE A 104 -5.39 -4.44 11.21
C ILE A 104 -6.75 -5.08 10.96
N ILE A 105 -7.81 -4.30 11.22
CA ILE A 105 -9.18 -4.75 11.03
C ILE A 105 -9.92 -3.71 10.21
N THR A 106 -10.68 -4.18 9.22
CA THR A 106 -11.65 -3.37 8.50
C THR A 106 -13.03 -3.93 8.74
N PRO A 107 -13.92 -3.18 9.41
CA PRO A 107 -15.31 -3.61 9.55
C PRO A 107 -16.00 -3.73 8.19
N LEU A 108 -16.91 -4.69 8.05
CA LEU A 108 -17.60 -4.98 6.80
C LEU A 108 -18.67 -3.94 6.41
N TYR A 109 -18.94 -2.98 7.27
CA TYR A 109 -19.98 -1.95 7.01
C TYR A 109 -19.64 -0.63 7.66
#